data_b58ca0883bf9913bb8ae92fa2a72ed2c
#
_entry.id   b58ca0883bf9913bb8ae92fa2a72ed2c
#
_cell.length_a   1.000
_cell.length_b   1.000
_cell.length_c   1.000
_cell.angle_alpha   90.00
_cell.angle_beta   90.00
_cell.angle_gamma   90.00
#
_symmetry.space_group_name_H-M   'P 1'
#
loop_
_entity.id
_entity.type
_entity.pdbx_description
1 polymer ?
#
loop_
_entity_poly.entity_id
_entity_poly.type
_entity_poly.pdbx_seq_one_letter_code
_entity_poly.pdbx_strand_id
1 'polypeptide(L)'
;MLNAIPLSLAALMAVAIIVIGCFYLVSPERMTGSFGLKPPAPDADTRAWLRLKGIRDVVSGLVVLTMMLAADSQTVAVALLVEATIPFGDMSIILSSGGSKSKALSIHGVTCAGMLVVGLLLIHAI
;
A
#
# COMPACT_ATOMS: atom_id res chain seq x y z
N MET A 1 14.77 -4.02 -21.72
CA MET A 1 15.02 -2.66 -21.17
C MET A 1 13.72 -1.89 -20.85
N LEU A 2 12.64 -2.07 -21.61
CA LEU A 2 11.37 -1.33 -21.40
C LEU A 2 10.71 -1.57 -20.02
N ASN A 3 10.91 -2.75 -19.41
CA ASN A 3 10.31 -3.08 -18.10
C ASN A 3 11.15 -2.65 -16.88
N ALA A 4 12.38 -2.17 -17.06
CA ALA A 4 13.27 -1.89 -15.93
C ALA A 4 12.72 -0.76 -15.04
N ILE A 5 12.22 0.32 -15.63
CA ILE A 5 11.68 1.45 -14.86
C ILE A 5 10.41 1.04 -14.09
N PRO A 6 9.36 0.49 -14.73
CA PRO A 6 8.17 0.09 -13.99
C PRO A 6 8.44 -1.00 -12.96
N LEU A 7 9.34 -1.96 -13.20
CA LEU A 7 9.74 -2.94 -12.18
C LEU A 7 10.46 -2.27 -10.99
N SER A 8 11.35 -1.31 -11.25
CA SER A 8 12.01 -0.57 -10.17
C SER A 8 11.01 0.23 -9.33
N LEU A 9 10.01 0.83 -9.97
CA LEU A 9 8.92 1.53 -9.26
C LEU A 9 8.08 0.56 -8.44
N ALA A 10 7.74 -0.61 -8.99
CA ALA A 10 7.03 -1.65 -8.26
C ALA A 10 7.82 -2.12 -7.03
N ALA A 11 9.12 -2.35 -7.17
CA ALA A 11 9.99 -2.71 -6.04
C ALA A 11 10.04 -1.61 -4.98
N LEU A 12 10.17 -0.35 -5.39
CA LEU A 12 10.16 0.79 -4.48
C LEU A 12 8.85 0.89 -3.69
N MET A 13 7.71 0.72 -4.36
CA MET A 13 6.40 0.73 -3.72
C MET A 13 6.25 -0.45 -2.73
N ALA A 14 6.71 -1.64 -3.11
CA ALA A 14 6.70 -2.83 -2.26
C ALA A 14 7.57 -2.64 -1.00
N VAL A 15 8.77 -2.11 -1.15
CA VAL A 15 9.65 -1.82 0.00
C VAL A 15 9.03 -0.73 0.89
N ALA A 16 8.45 0.31 0.30
CA ALA A 16 7.81 1.38 1.06
C ALA A 16 6.66 0.87 1.95
N ILE A 17 5.78 0.01 1.41
CA ILE A 17 4.68 -0.54 2.21
C ILE A 17 5.17 -1.50 3.29
N ILE A 18 6.24 -2.27 3.05
CA ILE A 18 6.89 -3.11 4.08
C ILE A 18 7.39 -2.23 5.23
N VAL A 19 8.08 -1.14 4.91
CA VAL A 19 8.59 -0.20 5.92
C VAL A 19 7.45 0.40 6.73
N ILE A 20 6.37 0.84 6.08
CA ILE A 20 5.17 1.35 6.76
C ILE A 20 4.57 0.27 7.67
N GLY A 21 4.43 -0.95 7.18
CA GLY A 21 3.93 -2.09 7.96
C GLY A 21 4.79 -2.37 9.20
N CYS A 22 6.11 -2.33 9.06
CA CYS A 22 7.04 -2.47 10.19
C CYS A 22 6.84 -1.37 11.24
N PHE A 23 6.61 -0.12 10.82
CA PHE A 23 6.31 0.96 11.77
C PHE A 23 4.98 0.72 12.51
N TYR A 24 3.95 0.20 11.84
CA TYR A 24 2.71 -0.21 12.50
C TYR A 24 2.91 -1.36 13.50
N LEU A 25 3.87 -2.26 13.26
CA LEU A 25 4.20 -3.34 14.19
C LEU A 25 4.95 -2.84 15.44
N VAL A 26 5.88 -1.90 15.25
CA VAL A 26 6.78 -1.43 16.33
C VAL A 26 6.17 -0.27 17.12
N SER A 27 5.58 0.71 16.44
CA SER A 27 5.06 1.95 17.04
C SER A 27 3.72 2.35 16.43
N PRO A 28 2.66 1.54 16.60
CA PRO A 28 1.39 1.73 15.92
C PRO A 28 0.75 3.08 16.21
N GLU A 29 0.86 3.59 17.43
CA GLU A 29 0.25 4.86 17.84
C GLU A 29 0.80 6.06 17.05
N ARG A 30 2.08 6.04 16.70
CA ARG A 30 2.73 7.11 15.90
C ARG A 30 2.23 7.14 14.46
N MET A 31 1.74 6.00 13.96
CA MET A 31 1.28 5.87 12.58
C MET A 31 -0.16 6.34 12.37
N THR A 32 -0.99 6.32 13.40
CA THR A 32 -2.43 6.64 13.28
C THR A 32 -2.68 8.06 12.76
N GLY A 33 -1.86 9.03 13.16
CA GLY A 33 -2.02 10.42 12.74
C GLY A 33 -1.80 10.66 11.24
N SER A 34 -1.05 9.81 10.55
CA SER A 34 -0.78 9.94 9.11
C SER A 34 -1.88 9.34 8.23
N PHE A 35 -2.72 8.45 8.77
CA PHE A 35 -3.68 7.69 7.98
C PHE A 35 -4.85 8.54 7.43
N GLY A 36 -5.27 9.56 8.16
CA GLY A 36 -6.33 10.48 7.73
C GLY A 36 -7.64 10.38 8.52
N LEU A 37 -7.75 9.42 9.44
CA LEU A 37 -8.84 9.30 10.41
C LEU A 37 -8.45 9.94 11.75
N LYS A 38 -9.43 10.21 12.59
CA LYS A 38 -9.19 10.59 13.99
C LYS A 38 -8.46 9.43 14.68
N PRO A 39 -7.34 9.70 15.38
CA PRO A 39 -6.65 8.66 16.13
C PRO A 39 -7.61 7.96 17.11
N PRO A 40 -7.60 6.62 17.14
CA PRO A 40 -8.41 5.87 18.09
C PRO A 40 -7.85 5.98 19.52
N ALA A 41 -8.62 5.51 20.50
CA ALA A 41 -8.15 5.43 21.88
C ALA A 41 -6.87 4.57 21.99
N PRO A 42 -5.88 4.98 22.80
CA PRO A 42 -4.60 4.27 22.93
C PRO A 42 -4.71 3.10 23.93
N ASP A 43 -5.61 2.15 23.67
CA ASP A 43 -5.78 0.93 24.46
C ASP A 43 -5.09 -0.28 23.83
N ALA A 44 -5.08 -1.41 24.57
CA ALA A 44 -4.40 -2.63 24.15
C ALA A 44 -5.04 -3.25 22.89
N ASP A 45 -6.36 -3.24 22.79
CA ASP A 45 -7.09 -3.82 21.67
C ASP A 45 -6.86 -3.00 20.39
N THR A 46 -6.94 -1.68 20.49
CA THR A 46 -6.60 -0.77 19.38
C THR A 46 -5.18 -1.00 18.88
N ARG A 47 -4.21 -1.16 19.80
CA ARG A 47 -2.82 -1.47 19.43
C ARG A 47 -2.72 -2.80 18.69
N ALA A 48 -3.46 -3.81 19.13
CA ALA A 48 -3.51 -5.10 18.44
C ALA A 48 -4.07 -4.97 17.02
N TRP A 49 -5.19 -4.24 16.84
CA TRP A 49 -5.78 -3.96 15.52
C TRP A 49 -4.80 -3.26 14.57
N LEU A 50 -4.07 -2.27 15.07
CA LEU A 50 -3.06 -1.55 14.28
C LEU A 50 -1.88 -2.45 13.87
N ARG A 51 -1.47 -3.38 14.73
CA ARG A 51 -0.45 -4.38 14.40
C ARG A 51 -0.95 -5.39 13.36
N LEU A 52 -2.23 -5.78 13.42
CA LEU A 52 -2.83 -6.59 12.36
C LEU A 52 -2.80 -5.88 11.00
N LYS A 53 -3.03 -4.56 10.99
CA LYS A 53 -2.83 -3.76 9.78
C LYS A 53 -1.37 -3.84 9.34
N GLY A 54 -0.42 -3.65 10.25
CA GLY A 54 1.01 -3.68 9.96
C GLY A 54 1.46 -4.98 9.28
N ILE A 55 1.03 -6.14 9.79
CA ILE A 55 1.40 -7.42 9.18
C ILE A 55 0.82 -7.57 7.76
N ARG A 56 -0.39 -7.06 7.52
CA ARG A 56 -0.99 -7.07 6.17
C ARG A 56 -0.19 -6.21 5.19
N ASP A 57 0.24 -5.03 5.62
CA ASP A 57 1.07 -4.12 4.81
C ASP A 57 2.43 -4.79 4.47
N VAL A 58 3.06 -5.45 5.44
CA VAL A 58 4.30 -6.21 5.20
C VAL A 58 4.07 -7.33 4.19
N VAL A 59 3.01 -8.13 4.36
CA VAL A 59 2.70 -9.25 3.46
C VAL A 59 2.38 -8.75 2.04
N SER A 60 1.66 -7.65 1.90
CA SER A 60 1.36 -7.02 0.61
C SER A 60 2.65 -6.71 -0.17
N GLY A 61 3.61 -6.03 0.46
CA GLY A 61 4.90 -5.77 -0.17
C GLY A 61 5.71 -7.04 -0.48
N LEU A 62 5.67 -8.04 0.42
CA LEU A 62 6.33 -9.32 0.18
C LEU A 62 5.73 -10.09 -0.99
N VAL A 63 4.42 -10.02 -1.21
CA VAL A 63 3.75 -10.63 -2.37
C VAL A 63 4.32 -10.06 -3.66
N VAL A 64 4.39 -8.73 -3.79
CA VAL A 64 4.95 -8.07 -4.98
C VAL A 64 6.40 -8.49 -5.20
N LEU A 65 7.26 -8.41 -4.17
CA LEU A 65 8.68 -8.79 -4.29
C LEU A 65 8.85 -10.27 -4.65
N THR A 66 8.02 -11.16 -4.09
CA THR A 66 8.07 -12.58 -4.41
C THR A 66 7.66 -12.83 -5.86
N MET A 67 6.59 -12.16 -6.35
CA MET A 67 6.19 -12.26 -7.76
C MET A 67 7.28 -11.74 -8.70
N MET A 68 8.00 -10.68 -8.32
CA MET A 68 9.13 -10.17 -9.11
C MET A 68 10.28 -11.17 -9.24
N LEU A 69 10.47 -12.04 -8.24
CA LEU A 69 11.54 -13.06 -8.25
C LEU A 69 11.11 -14.38 -8.91
N ALA A 70 9.82 -14.72 -8.83
CA ALA A 70 9.33 -16.05 -9.18
C ALA A 70 8.45 -16.09 -10.44
N ALA A 71 8.04 -14.93 -10.98
CA ALA A 71 7.09 -14.82 -12.06
C ALA A 71 7.51 -13.79 -13.12
N ASP A 72 6.75 -13.71 -14.20
CA ASP A 72 6.95 -12.72 -15.25
C ASP A 72 6.39 -11.33 -14.87
N SER A 73 6.74 -10.32 -15.67
CA SER A 73 6.30 -8.93 -15.42
C SER A 73 4.77 -8.75 -15.53
N GLN A 74 4.09 -9.59 -16.30
CA GLN A 74 2.64 -9.55 -16.42
C GLN A 74 1.96 -10.02 -15.13
N THR A 75 2.49 -11.06 -14.49
CA THR A 75 2.02 -11.53 -13.19
C THR A 75 2.23 -10.46 -12.11
N VAL A 76 3.37 -9.77 -12.11
CA VAL A 76 3.63 -8.62 -11.23
C VAL A 76 2.62 -7.50 -11.48
N ALA A 77 2.31 -7.20 -12.74
CA ALA A 77 1.32 -6.20 -13.12
C ALA A 77 -0.06 -6.53 -12.55
N VAL A 78 -0.51 -7.77 -12.73
CA VAL A 78 -1.82 -8.23 -12.21
C VAL A 78 -1.85 -8.12 -10.69
N ALA A 79 -0.79 -8.52 -9.99
CA ALA A 79 -0.70 -8.38 -8.53
C ALA A 79 -0.84 -6.91 -8.11
N LEU A 80 -0.12 -5.98 -8.75
CA LEU A 80 -0.22 -4.55 -8.45
C LEU A 80 -1.62 -3.98 -8.70
N LEU A 81 -2.27 -4.37 -9.81
CA LEU A 81 -3.63 -3.91 -10.13
C LEU A 81 -4.65 -4.40 -9.11
N VAL A 82 -4.52 -5.65 -8.65
CA VAL A 82 -5.37 -6.19 -7.58
C VAL A 82 -5.10 -5.47 -6.27
N GLU A 83 -3.83 -5.30 -5.88
CA GLU A 83 -3.46 -4.61 -4.65
C GLU A 83 -3.80 -3.12 -4.65
N ALA A 84 -3.94 -2.47 -5.82
CA ALA A 84 -4.41 -1.08 -5.91
C ALA A 84 -5.82 -0.88 -5.32
N THR A 85 -6.59 -1.95 -5.17
CA THR A 85 -7.88 -1.92 -4.47
C THR A 85 -7.74 -1.59 -2.98
N ILE A 86 -6.57 -1.87 -2.36
CA ILE A 86 -6.30 -1.56 -0.95
C ILE A 86 -6.29 -0.04 -0.72
N PRO A 87 -5.40 0.74 -1.34
CA PRO A 87 -5.39 2.19 -1.15
C PRO A 87 -6.65 2.86 -1.70
N PHE A 88 -7.32 2.30 -2.70
CA PHE A 88 -8.63 2.77 -3.14
C PHE A 88 -9.69 2.59 -2.05
N GLY A 89 -9.73 1.43 -1.41
CA GLY A 89 -10.62 1.14 -0.28
C GLY A 89 -10.34 2.04 0.92
N ASP A 90 -9.06 2.19 1.28
CA ASP A 90 -8.64 3.09 2.36
C ASP A 90 -9.10 4.53 2.10
N MET A 91 -8.86 5.07 0.91
CA MET A 91 -9.31 6.39 0.50
C MET A 91 -10.84 6.53 0.63
N SER A 92 -11.57 5.56 0.12
CA SER A 92 -13.05 5.57 0.13
C SER A 92 -13.61 5.54 1.54
N ILE A 93 -13.04 4.72 2.42
CA ILE A 93 -13.46 4.62 3.83
C ILE A 93 -13.14 5.91 4.58
N ILE A 94 -11.96 6.50 4.39
CA ILE A 94 -11.59 7.76 5.03
C ILE A 94 -12.56 8.88 4.62
N LEU A 95 -12.87 8.99 3.33
CA LEU A 95 -13.79 10.01 2.81
C LEU A 95 -15.21 9.82 3.33
N SER A 96 -15.74 8.59 3.31
CA SER A 96 -17.09 8.28 3.79
C SER A 96 -17.25 8.42 5.31
N SER A 97 -16.16 8.27 6.06
CA SER A 97 -16.12 8.44 7.51
C SER A 97 -15.88 9.88 7.97
N GLY A 98 -15.87 10.84 7.05
CA GLY A 98 -15.62 12.25 7.38
C GLY A 98 -14.17 12.57 7.77
N GLY A 99 -13.23 11.71 7.38
CA GLY A 99 -11.80 11.90 7.60
C GLY A 99 -11.18 13.01 6.74
N SER A 100 -9.87 13.16 6.85
CA SER A 100 -9.11 14.18 6.12
C SER A 100 -9.09 13.92 4.62
N LYS A 101 -9.79 14.76 3.84
CA LYS A 101 -9.80 14.70 2.37
C LYS A 101 -8.39 14.84 1.80
N SER A 102 -7.57 15.72 2.37
CA SER A 102 -6.19 15.93 1.94
C SER A 102 -5.37 14.63 2.07
N LYS A 103 -5.41 13.97 3.21
CA LYS A 103 -4.67 12.70 3.43
C LYS A 103 -5.25 11.55 2.61
N ALA A 104 -6.57 11.46 2.49
CA ALA A 104 -7.21 10.45 1.66
C ALA A 104 -6.73 10.52 0.21
N LEU A 105 -6.68 11.71 -0.37
CA LEU A 105 -6.27 11.90 -1.76
C LEU A 105 -4.75 11.88 -1.95
N SER A 106 -3.98 12.61 -1.11
CA SER A 106 -2.53 12.75 -1.30
C SER A 106 -1.73 11.50 -0.91
N ILE A 107 -2.23 10.67 -0.01
CA ILE A 107 -1.57 9.44 0.41
C ILE A 107 -2.18 8.24 -0.32
N HIS A 108 -3.45 7.95 -0.06
CA HIS A 108 -4.09 6.74 -0.58
C HIS A 108 -4.47 6.87 -2.06
N GLY A 109 -5.00 8.03 -2.49
CA GLY A 109 -5.35 8.28 -3.89
C GLY A 109 -4.13 8.28 -4.81
N VAL A 110 -3.04 8.94 -4.41
CA VAL A 110 -1.78 8.97 -5.17
C VAL A 110 -1.15 7.58 -5.23
N THR A 111 -1.16 6.81 -4.12
CA THR A 111 -0.66 5.44 -4.10
C THR A 111 -1.47 4.55 -5.05
N CYS A 112 -2.79 4.62 -5.00
CA CYS A 112 -3.67 3.89 -5.91
C CYS A 112 -3.36 4.21 -7.38
N ALA A 113 -3.32 5.50 -7.73
CA ALA A 113 -3.01 5.94 -9.10
C ALA A 113 -1.62 5.46 -9.55
N GLY A 114 -0.61 5.55 -8.67
CA GLY A 114 0.74 5.05 -8.95
C GLY A 114 0.76 3.55 -9.25
N MET A 115 0.07 2.74 -8.44
CA MET A 115 -0.02 1.28 -8.65
C MET A 115 -0.73 0.94 -9.96
N LEU A 116 -1.82 1.66 -10.30
CA LEU A 116 -2.53 1.48 -11.57
C LEU A 116 -1.62 1.82 -12.75
N VAL A 117 -0.92 2.95 -12.72
CA VAL A 117 -0.01 3.36 -13.79
C VAL A 117 1.11 2.35 -13.98
N VAL A 118 1.80 1.95 -12.89
CA VAL A 118 2.90 0.98 -12.95
C VAL A 118 2.41 -0.38 -13.46
N GLY A 119 1.26 -0.85 -12.96
CA GLY A 119 0.65 -2.11 -13.41
C GLY A 119 0.31 -2.08 -14.90
N LEU A 120 -0.31 -1.01 -15.39
CA LEU A 120 -0.63 -0.85 -16.82
C LEU A 120 0.63 -0.77 -17.69
N LEU A 121 1.67 -0.06 -17.26
CA LEU A 121 2.95 -0.01 -17.97
C LEU A 121 3.58 -1.40 -18.07
N LEU A 122 3.52 -2.22 -17.03
CA LEU A 122 4.05 -3.59 -17.05
C LEU A 122 3.24 -4.51 -17.98
N ILE A 123 1.92 -4.33 -18.12
CA ILE A 123 1.09 -5.09 -19.07
C ILE A 123 1.43 -4.72 -20.50
N HIS A 124 1.64 -3.43 -20.81
CA HIS A 124 1.84 -2.95 -22.18
C HIS A 124 3.31 -2.98 -22.63
N ALA A 125 4.24 -3.32 -21.77
CA ALA A 125 5.67 -3.38 -22.09
C ALA A 125 6.12 -4.72 -22.72
N ILE A 126 5.18 -5.47 -23.29
CA ILE A 126 5.39 -6.74 -24.01
C ILE A 126 5.66 -6.45 -25.49
#